data_6f885ab23b90addb30dce0e726de46f3
#
_entry.id   6f885ab23b90addb30dce0e726de46f3
#
_cell.length_a   1.000
_cell.length_b   1.000
_cell.length_c   1.000
_cell.angle_alpha   90.00
_cell.angle_beta   90.00
_cell.angle_gamma   90.00
#
_symmetry.space_group_name_H-M   'P 1'
#
loop_
_entity.id
_entity.type
_entity.pdbx_description
1 polymer ?
#
loop_
_entity_poly.entity_id
_entity_poly.type
_entity_poly.pdbx_seq_one_letter_code
_entity_poly.pdbx_strand_id
1 'polypeptide(L)'
;MSKNLNKKEIEKFSRQIILKNVGALGQKKILDSKVLIIGMGGLGCPAADFLIRSGIGTLGIIDHDIVSLSNIHRQSLYNEEDINHSKVKIAKNKLNKINPKTKIDIFNFKIDKIKFEKIINNYDFIIDGTDNFESKYLINDLSCKYKKYLVTGAISKFDGHIFTFNFNDKNIPSLRDFYQEEVISDEILNCEYEGILGPVAGIIGTML
;
A
#
# COMPACT_ATOMS: atom_id res chain seq x y z
N MET A 1 -25.01 -11.77 3.12
CA MET A 1 -25.23 -12.27 1.74
C MET A 1 -24.46 -11.36 0.77
N SER A 2 -23.43 -11.86 0.12
CA SER A 2 -22.65 -11.08 -0.82
C SER A 2 -23.48 -10.80 -2.08
N LYS A 3 -23.69 -9.52 -2.44
CA LYS A 3 -24.41 -9.10 -3.64
C LYS A 3 -23.79 -9.69 -4.91
N ASN A 4 -24.58 -10.15 -5.85
CA ASN A 4 -24.09 -10.52 -7.17
C ASN A 4 -23.54 -9.27 -7.89
N LEU A 5 -22.54 -9.47 -8.74
CA LEU A 5 -22.01 -8.41 -9.60
C LEU A 5 -23.14 -7.86 -10.49
N ASN A 6 -23.30 -6.55 -10.52
CA ASN A 6 -24.23 -5.91 -11.43
C ASN A 6 -23.62 -5.75 -12.85
N LYS A 7 -24.47 -5.43 -13.84
CA LYS A 7 -24.03 -5.30 -15.25
C LYS A 7 -22.85 -4.35 -15.44
N LYS A 8 -22.84 -3.20 -14.75
CA LYS A 8 -21.77 -2.20 -14.84
C LYS A 8 -20.46 -2.72 -14.23
N GLU A 9 -20.52 -3.49 -13.14
CA GLU A 9 -19.35 -4.14 -12.54
C GLU A 9 -18.80 -5.24 -13.44
N ILE A 10 -19.66 -6.05 -14.04
CA ILE A 10 -19.26 -7.09 -15.00
C ILE A 10 -18.53 -6.45 -16.18
N GLU A 11 -19.08 -5.39 -16.75
CA GLU A 11 -18.45 -4.64 -17.85
C GLU A 11 -17.09 -4.05 -17.42
N LYS A 12 -17.06 -3.32 -16.30
CA LYS A 12 -15.87 -2.65 -15.78
C LYS A 12 -14.72 -3.61 -15.51
N PHE A 13 -15.01 -4.78 -14.91
CA PHE A 13 -14.02 -5.77 -14.51
C PHE A 13 -13.94 -6.97 -15.45
N SER A 14 -14.54 -6.89 -16.65
CA SER A 14 -14.62 -8.01 -17.60
C SER A 14 -13.26 -8.66 -17.87
N ARG A 15 -12.19 -7.87 -18.04
CA ARG A 15 -10.84 -8.38 -18.31
C ARG A 15 -10.22 -9.15 -17.14
N GLN A 16 -10.62 -8.87 -15.92
CA GLN A 16 -10.22 -9.64 -14.73
C GLN A 16 -11.09 -10.90 -14.57
N ILE A 17 -12.38 -10.76 -14.80
CA ILE A 17 -13.37 -11.85 -14.65
C ILE A 17 -13.11 -13.01 -15.61
N ILE A 18 -12.60 -12.77 -16.82
CA ILE A 18 -12.28 -13.84 -17.77
C ILE A 18 -11.02 -14.65 -17.41
N LEU A 19 -10.18 -14.18 -16.48
CA LEU A 19 -9.04 -14.94 -15.99
C LEU A 19 -9.54 -16.12 -15.15
N LYS A 20 -9.15 -17.35 -15.51
CA LYS A 20 -9.60 -18.59 -14.85
C LYS A 20 -9.42 -18.57 -13.33
N ASN A 21 -8.31 -18.01 -12.85
CA ASN A 21 -7.98 -17.95 -11.43
C ASN A 21 -8.68 -16.81 -10.67
N VAL A 22 -9.35 -15.90 -11.36
CA VAL A 22 -10.14 -14.81 -10.77
C VAL A 22 -11.62 -15.14 -10.88
N GLY A 23 -12.16 -15.17 -12.09
CA GLY A 23 -13.59 -15.40 -12.33
C GLY A 23 -14.47 -14.36 -11.64
N ALA A 24 -15.77 -14.56 -11.70
CA ALA A 24 -16.75 -13.71 -11.00
C ALA A 24 -16.62 -13.82 -9.46
N LEU A 25 -16.25 -15.00 -8.95
CA LEU A 25 -16.09 -15.21 -7.51
C LEU A 25 -14.84 -14.49 -6.96
N GLY A 26 -13.73 -14.55 -7.69
CA GLY A 26 -12.51 -13.81 -7.32
C GLY A 26 -12.73 -12.30 -7.37
N GLN A 27 -13.40 -11.79 -8.42
CA GLN A 27 -13.73 -10.37 -8.50
C GLN A 27 -14.60 -9.92 -7.33
N LYS A 28 -15.51 -10.76 -6.87
CA LYS A 28 -16.33 -10.50 -5.70
C LYS A 28 -15.51 -10.42 -4.42
N LYS A 29 -14.56 -11.34 -4.24
CA LYS A 29 -13.61 -11.28 -3.11
C LYS A 29 -12.81 -9.97 -3.12
N ILE A 30 -12.37 -9.49 -4.28
CA ILE A 30 -11.68 -8.21 -4.42
C ILE A 30 -12.60 -7.06 -3.98
N LEU A 31 -13.86 -7.04 -4.42
CA LEU A 31 -14.84 -6.02 -4.04
C LEU A 31 -15.19 -6.02 -2.54
N ASP A 32 -15.05 -7.17 -1.86
CA ASP A 32 -15.30 -7.30 -0.43
C ASP A 32 -14.03 -7.04 0.43
N SER A 33 -12.83 -7.04 -0.18
CA SER A 33 -11.55 -6.91 0.53
C SER A 33 -11.29 -5.49 1.05
N LYS A 34 -10.54 -5.44 2.15
CA LYS A 34 -10.15 -4.20 2.83
C LYS A 34 -8.63 -4.15 2.95
N VAL A 35 -8.02 -3.19 2.29
CA VAL A 35 -6.56 -3.00 2.27
C VAL A 35 -6.19 -1.69 2.98
N LEU A 36 -5.13 -1.72 3.76
CA LEU A 36 -4.51 -0.54 4.36
C LEU A 36 -3.13 -0.33 3.78
N ILE A 37 -2.90 0.83 3.18
CA ILE A 37 -1.57 1.25 2.70
C ILE A 37 -0.97 2.24 3.70
N ILE A 38 0.26 1.99 4.10
CA ILE A 38 1.04 2.87 4.97
C ILE A 38 2.18 3.45 4.15
N GLY A 39 2.18 4.78 4.01
CA GLY A 39 3.07 5.53 3.11
C GLY A 39 2.46 5.72 1.73
N MET A 40 2.12 6.98 1.40
CA MET A 40 1.61 7.40 0.08
C MET A 40 2.71 8.09 -0.74
N GLY A 41 3.87 7.43 -0.75
CA GLY A 41 5.06 7.83 -1.51
C GLY A 41 5.17 7.13 -2.87
N GLY A 42 6.41 6.90 -3.31
CA GLY A 42 6.71 6.25 -4.61
C GLY A 42 6.16 4.84 -4.76
N LEU A 43 6.05 4.09 -3.68
CA LEU A 43 5.47 2.74 -3.65
C LEU A 43 3.96 2.76 -3.45
N GLY A 44 3.48 3.56 -2.48
CA GLY A 44 2.05 3.58 -2.13
C GLY A 44 1.17 4.18 -3.20
N CYS A 45 1.64 5.16 -3.98
CA CYS A 45 0.86 5.77 -5.05
C CYS A 45 0.46 4.76 -6.14
N PRO A 46 1.37 4.03 -6.79
CA PRO A 46 1.00 3.04 -7.81
C PRO A 46 0.23 1.85 -7.21
N ALA A 47 0.57 1.38 -5.99
CA ALA A 47 -0.21 0.35 -5.31
C ALA A 47 -1.67 0.78 -5.14
N ALA A 48 -1.93 1.98 -4.61
CA ALA A 48 -3.27 2.51 -4.43
C ALA A 48 -4.03 2.66 -5.76
N ASP A 49 -3.38 3.16 -6.81
CA ASP A 49 -4.00 3.36 -8.12
C ASP A 49 -4.49 2.02 -8.70
N PHE A 50 -3.65 0.98 -8.71
CA PHE A 50 -4.03 -0.31 -9.27
C PHE A 50 -5.03 -1.08 -8.41
N LEU A 51 -4.97 -0.99 -7.08
CA LEU A 51 -5.99 -1.56 -6.20
C LEU A 51 -7.36 -0.95 -6.43
N ILE A 52 -7.45 0.37 -6.58
CA ILE A 52 -8.70 1.07 -6.89
C ILE A 52 -9.25 0.66 -8.27
N ARG A 53 -8.37 0.53 -9.27
CA ARG A 53 -8.74 0.06 -10.63
C ARG A 53 -9.22 -1.38 -10.61
N SER A 54 -8.61 -2.23 -9.79
CA SER A 54 -9.00 -3.63 -9.62
C SER A 54 -10.34 -3.79 -8.89
N GLY A 55 -10.85 -2.73 -8.27
CA GLY A 55 -12.17 -2.72 -7.63
C GLY A 55 -12.16 -3.09 -6.16
N ILE A 56 -11.06 -2.83 -5.43
CA ILE A 56 -11.03 -3.05 -3.98
C ILE A 56 -12.22 -2.37 -3.28
N GLY A 57 -12.82 -3.03 -2.27
CA GLY A 57 -14.00 -2.50 -1.59
C GLY A 57 -13.69 -1.36 -0.62
N THR A 58 -12.65 -1.52 0.18
CA THR A 58 -12.20 -0.49 1.13
C THR A 58 -10.70 -0.30 1.04
N LEU A 59 -10.25 0.93 0.93
CA LEU A 59 -8.86 1.33 0.97
C LEU A 59 -8.63 2.30 2.12
N GLY A 60 -7.82 1.91 3.11
CA GLY A 60 -7.26 2.82 4.10
C GLY A 60 -5.93 3.35 3.60
N ILE A 61 -5.65 4.62 3.81
CA ILE A 61 -4.35 5.22 3.49
C ILE A 61 -3.83 6.05 4.65
N ILE A 62 -2.58 5.77 5.07
CA ILE A 62 -1.87 6.49 6.12
C ILE A 62 -0.69 7.23 5.51
N ASP A 63 -0.62 8.52 5.73
CA ASP A 63 0.56 9.34 5.46
C ASP A 63 0.39 10.68 6.19
N HIS A 64 1.48 11.27 6.67
CA HIS A 64 1.45 12.55 7.40
C HIS A 64 2.01 13.71 6.61
N ASP A 65 2.60 13.42 5.45
CA ASP A 65 3.32 14.39 4.64
C ASP A 65 2.40 15.28 3.80
N ILE A 66 3.01 16.35 3.33
CA ILE A 66 2.52 17.16 2.23
C ILE A 66 3.27 16.82 0.93
N VAL A 67 2.66 17.14 -0.19
CA VAL A 67 3.29 16.99 -1.51
C VAL A 67 4.40 18.03 -1.67
N SER A 68 5.58 17.60 -2.12
CA SER A 68 6.70 18.48 -2.47
C SER A 68 7.13 18.27 -3.93
N LEU A 69 7.79 19.27 -4.50
CA LEU A 69 8.26 19.21 -5.90
C LEU A 69 9.18 18.02 -6.16
N SER A 70 10.06 17.70 -5.19
CA SER A 70 10.98 16.56 -5.27
C SER A 70 10.28 15.19 -5.26
N ASN A 71 8.99 15.12 -4.94
CA ASN A 71 8.23 13.87 -4.93
C ASN A 71 7.66 13.50 -6.31
N ILE A 72 7.37 14.49 -7.15
CA ILE A 72 6.55 14.33 -8.36
C ILE A 72 7.16 13.36 -9.36
N HIS A 73 8.49 13.31 -9.47
CA HIS A 73 9.18 12.42 -10.42
C HIS A 73 8.93 10.91 -10.17
N ARG A 74 8.45 10.52 -8.96
CA ARG A 74 8.22 9.11 -8.58
C ARG A 74 6.88 8.82 -7.89
N GLN A 75 6.15 9.84 -7.44
CA GLN A 75 4.87 9.69 -6.74
C GLN A 75 3.72 9.99 -7.70
N SER A 76 3.31 8.99 -8.47
CA SER A 76 2.46 9.10 -9.67
C SER A 76 1.07 9.70 -9.45
N LEU A 77 0.58 9.79 -8.22
CA LEU A 77 -0.71 10.41 -7.91
C LEU A 77 -0.65 11.94 -7.81
N TYR A 78 0.55 12.55 -7.75
CA TYR A 78 0.69 13.99 -7.51
C TYR A 78 1.26 14.73 -8.72
N ASN A 79 0.91 16.00 -8.80
CA ASN A 79 1.41 16.95 -9.79
C ASN A 79 1.80 18.28 -9.11
N GLU A 80 2.29 19.25 -9.87
CA GLU A 80 2.75 20.53 -9.32
C GLU A 80 1.63 21.34 -8.64
N GLU A 81 0.38 21.19 -9.08
CA GLU A 81 -0.77 21.88 -8.47
C GLU A 81 -1.08 21.35 -7.05
N ASP A 82 -0.60 20.15 -6.71
CA ASP A 82 -0.82 19.52 -5.41
C ASP A 82 0.22 19.93 -4.36
N ILE A 83 1.26 20.68 -4.71
CA ILE A 83 2.35 21.06 -3.81
C ILE A 83 1.78 21.78 -2.56
N ASN A 84 2.35 21.47 -1.38
CA ASN A 84 1.94 21.96 -0.07
C ASN A 84 0.57 21.44 0.41
N HIS A 85 -0.07 20.52 -0.30
CA HIS A 85 -1.29 19.88 0.15
C HIS A 85 -1.03 18.49 0.76
N SER A 86 -1.89 18.06 1.69
CA SER A 86 -1.78 16.75 2.36
C SER A 86 -1.88 15.62 1.34
N LYS A 87 -0.88 14.72 1.33
CA LYS A 87 -0.81 13.55 0.44
C LYS A 87 -2.08 12.72 0.49
N VAL A 88 -2.56 12.35 1.70
CA VAL A 88 -3.76 11.50 1.84
C VAL A 88 -5.03 12.17 1.34
N LYS A 89 -5.16 13.50 1.47
CA LYS A 89 -6.33 14.23 0.96
C LYS A 89 -6.35 14.27 -0.56
N ILE A 90 -5.20 14.60 -1.18
CA ILE A 90 -5.06 14.61 -2.65
C ILE A 90 -5.26 13.21 -3.21
N ALA A 91 -4.59 12.20 -2.64
CA ALA A 91 -4.74 10.82 -3.05
C ALA A 91 -6.22 10.37 -3.02
N LYS A 92 -6.93 10.61 -1.92
CA LYS A 92 -8.37 10.31 -1.83
C LYS A 92 -9.17 10.95 -2.95
N ASN A 93 -8.94 12.24 -3.22
CA ASN A 93 -9.68 12.96 -4.25
C ASN A 93 -9.44 12.39 -5.66
N LYS A 94 -8.18 12.05 -5.98
CA LYS A 94 -7.82 11.48 -7.29
C LYS A 94 -8.32 10.04 -7.44
N LEU A 95 -8.14 9.22 -6.41
CA LEU A 95 -8.58 7.81 -6.40
C LEU A 95 -10.12 7.68 -6.47
N ASN A 96 -10.87 8.54 -5.80
CA ASN A 96 -12.33 8.57 -5.90
C ASN A 96 -12.84 8.87 -7.32
N LYS A 97 -12.10 9.64 -8.13
CA LYS A 97 -12.45 9.88 -9.52
C LYS A 97 -12.31 8.62 -10.38
N ILE A 98 -11.38 7.72 -10.02
CA ILE A 98 -11.15 6.45 -10.73
C ILE A 98 -12.25 5.43 -10.38
N ASN A 99 -12.54 5.27 -9.10
CA ASN A 99 -13.59 4.37 -8.64
C ASN A 99 -14.37 4.93 -7.45
N PRO A 100 -15.46 5.67 -7.68
CA PRO A 100 -16.24 6.30 -6.62
C PRO A 100 -16.99 5.29 -5.72
N LYS A 101 -17.00 4.00 -6.06
CA LYS A 101 -17.63 2.95 -5.24
C LYS A 101 -16.72 2.44 -4.12
N THR A 102 -15.41 2.59 -4.25
CA THR A 102 -14.48 2.19 -3.20
C THR A 102 -14.58 3.15 -2.02
N LYS A 103 -14.76 2.61 -0.83
CA LYS A 103 -14.67 3.39 0.39
C LYS A 103 -13.20 3.72 0.66
N ILE A 104 -12.86 5.03 0.78
CA ILE A 104 -11.48 5.47 1.08
C ILE A 104 -11.45 6.15 2.44
N ASP A 105 -10.80 5.48 3.39
CA ASP A 105 -10.52 6.02 4.73
C ASP A 105 -9.12 6.66 4.72
N ILE A 106 -8.99 7.89 5.22
CA ILE A 106 -7.72 8.62 5.28
C ILE A 106 -7.28 8.84 6.71
N PHE A 107 -5.98 8.65 6.95
CA PHE A 107 -5.34 8.84 8.25
C PHE A 107 -4.13 9.74 8.08
N ASN A 108 -4.28 11.02 8.42
CA ASN A 108 -3.23 12.03 8.28
C ASN A 108 -2.40 12.12 9.58
N PHE A 109 -1.55 11.12 9.80
CA PHE A 109 -0.63 11.08 10.94
C PHE A 109 0.59 10.19 10.65
N LYS A 110 1.72 10.49 11.30
CA LYS A 110 2.86 9.59 11.34
C LYS A 110 2.46 8.32 12.10
N ILE A 111 2.72 7.16 11.51
CA ILE A 111 2.35 5.88 12.13
C ILE A 111 3.06 5.71 13.46
N ASP A 112 2.33 5.26 14.45
CA ASP A 112 2.83 4.81 15.74
C ASP A 112 2.02 3.61 16.22
N LYS A 113 2.53 2.93 17.25
CA LYS A 113 1.92 1.70 17.78
C LYS A 113 0.47 1.90 18.21
N ILE A 114 0.19 2.97 18.96
CA ILE A 114 -1.14 3.20 19.56
C ILE A 114 -2.18 3.48 18.47
N LYS A 115 -1.84 4.31 17.47
CA LYS A 115 -2.74 4.63 16.37
C LYS A 115 -2.95 3.44 15.45
N PHE A 116 -1.89 2.68 15.16
CA PHE A 116 -1.99 1.53 14.28
C PHE A 116 -2.82 0.40 14.90
N GLU A 117 -2.64 0.10 16.20
CA GLU A 117 -3.45 -0.92 16.91
C GLU A 117 -4.96 -0.62 16.88
N LYS A 118 -5.35 0.66 16.86
CA LYS A 118 -6.77 1.05 16.78
C LYS A 118 -7.44 0.75 15.44
N ILE A 119 -6.66 0.68 14.36
CA ILE A 119 -7.23 0.59 13.01
C ILE A 119 -6.89 -0.73 12.29
N ILE A 120 -5.81 -1.41 12.64
CA ILE A 120 -5.31 -2.60 11.93
C ILE A 120 -6.37 -3.70 11.78
N ASN A 121 -7.23 -3.88 12.79
CA ASN A 121 -8.28 -4.89 12.76
C ASN A 121 -9.38 -4.63 11.73
N ASN A 122 -9.50 -3.41 11.23
CA ASN A 122 -10.49 -3.06 10.23
C ASN A 122 -10.11 -3.47 8.81
N TYR A 123 -8.87 -4.00 8.62
CA TYR A 123 -8.33 -4.34 7.32
C TYR A 123 -7.85 -5.79 7.28
N ASP A 124 -7.94 -6.40 6.09
CA ASP A 124 -7.54 -7.79 5.83
C ASP A 124 -6.06 -7.86 5.41
N PHE A 125 -5.63 -6.89 4.59
CA PHE A 125 -4.28 -6.81 4.03
C PHE A 125 -3.63 -5.48 4.42
N ILE A 126 -2.35 -5.56 4.75
CA ILE A 126 -1.50 -4.41 5.06
C ILE A 126 -0.44 -4.30 3.96
N ILE A 127 -0.29 -3.12 3.39
CA ILE A 127 0.78 -2.80 2.45
C ILE A 127 1.67 -1.75 3.09
N ASP A 128 2.93 -2.06 3.22
CA ASP A 128 3.96 -1.17 3.72
C ASP A 128 4.76 -0.58 2.56
N GLY A 129 4.53 0.69 2.28
CA GLY A 129 5.27 1.52 1.34
C GLY A 129 6.12 2.60 2.03
N THR A 130 6.49 2.40 3.30
CA THR A 130 7.34 3.33 4.05
C THR A 130 8.81 3.20 3.62
N ASP A 131 9.61 4.22 3.91
CA ASP A 131 11.00 4.37 3.49
C ASP A 131 12.02 4.26 4.64
N ASN A 132 11.56 3.92 5.85
CA ASN A 132 12.43 3.80 7.01
C ASN A 132 12.16 2.51 7.80
N PHE A 133 13.23 1.96 8.38
CA PHE A 133 13.18 0.68 9.09
C PHE A 133 12.36 0.71 10.38
N GLU A 134 12.34 1.84 11.10
CA GLU A 134 11.52 2.00 12.31
C GLU A 134 10.05 1.70 12.01
N SER A 135 9.51 2.35 10.97
CA SER A 135 8.13 2.12 10.53
C SER A 135 7.91 0.70 10.01
N LYS A 136 8.86 0.16 9.23
CA LYS A 136 8.76 -1.21 8.68
C LYS A 136 8.71 -2.26 9.78
N TYR A 137 9.56 -2.16 10.80
CA TYR A 137 9.53 -3.09 11.93
C TYR A 137 8.25 -2.95 12.76
N LEU A 138 7.79 -1.73 13.02
CA LEU A 138 6.53 -1.51 13.71
C LEU A 138 5.35 -2.15 12.95
N ILE A 139 5.30 -1.97 11.63
CA ILE A 139 4.25 -2.52 10.76
C ILE A 139 4.34 -4.06 10.75
N ASN A 140 5.53 -4.61 10.60
CA ASN A 140 5.78 -6.05 10.63
C ASN A 140 5.30 -6.67 11.94
N ASP A 141 5.76 -6.13 13.08
CA ASP A 141 5.48 -6.69 14.41
C ASP A 141 3.99 -6.67 14.73
N LEU A 142 3.31 -5.57 14.41
CA LEU A 142 1.87 -5.47 14.62
C LEU A 142 1.09 -6.33 13.62
N SER A 143 1.52 -6.44 12.37
CA SER A 143 0.89 -7.35 11.41
C SER A 143 1.01 -8.81 11.85
N CYS A 144 2.17 -9.21 12.38
CA CYS A 144 2.38 -10.52 13.00
C CYS A 144 1.48 -10.73 14.22
N LYS A 145 1.48 -9.78 15.17
CA LYS A 145 0.65 -9.82 16.38
C LYS A 145 -0.84 -9.97 16.06
N TYR A 146 -1.33 -9.24 15.06
CA TYR A 146 -2.74 -9.23 14.67
C TYR A 146 -3.07 -10.19 13.53
N LYS A 147 -2.15 -11.09 13.17
CA LYS A 147 -2.31 -12.13 12.14
C LYS A 147 -2.84 -11.59 10.83
N LYS A 148 -2.16 -10.60 10.26
CA LYS A 148 -2.54 -9.98 8.98
C LYS A 148 -1.71 -10.52 7.83
N TYR A 149 -2.22 -10.38 6.61
CA TYR A 149 -1.38 -10.43 5.42
C TYR A 149 -0.60 -9.13 5.33
N LEU A 150 0.73 -9.22 5.21
CA LEU A 150 1.61 -8.08 5.02
C LEU A 150 2.36 -8.21 3.70
N VAL A 151 2.31 -7.16 2.90
CA VAL A 151 3.21 -6.98 1.75
C VAL A 151 4.04 -5.73 2.02
N THR A 152 5.36 -5.87 2.05
CA THR A 152 6.27 -4.75 2.32
C THR A 152 7.25 -4.57 1.17
N GLY A 153 7.47 -3.35 0.74
CA GLY A 153 8.41 -2.98 -0.30
C GLY A 153 9.49 -2.05 0.19
N ALA A 154 10.68 -2.18 -0.40
CA ALA A 154 11.79 -1.26 -0.23
C ALA A 154 12.43 -1.00 -1.59
N ILE A 155 12.92 0.22 -1.78
CA ILE A 155 13.65 0.63 -2.98
C ILE A 155 14.86 1.46 -2.61
N SER A 156 15.96 1.26 -3.33
CA SER A 156 17.17 2.05 -3.24
C SER A 156 17.85 2.06 -4.59
N LYS A 157 18.26 3.23 -5.06
CA LYS A 157 18.97 3.41 -6.36
C LYS A 157 18.20 2.77 -7.53
N PHE A 158 18.63 1.61 -7.99
CA PHE A 158 18.07 0.85 -9.11
C PHE A 158 17.45 -0.48 -8.66
N ASP A 159 17.48 -0.78 -7.36
CA ASP A 159 17.07 -2.04 -6.79
C ASP A 159 15.77 -1.90 -5.99
N GLY A 160 15.01 -2.99 -5.91
CA GLY A 160 13.81 -3.07 -5.11
C GLY A 160 13.58 -4.46 -4.55
N HIS A 161 13.03 -4.53 -3.35
CA HIS A 161 12.68 -5.76 -2.67
C HIS A 161 11.22 -5.76 -2.28
N ILE A 162 10.60 -6.93 -2.40
CA ILE A 162 9.22 -7.16 -1.96
C ILE A 162 9.20 -8.43 -1.12
N PHE A 163 8.60 -8.34 0.06
CA PHE A 163 8.33 -9.49 0.90
C PHE A 163 6.82 -9.59 1.15
N THR A 164 6.32 -10.83 1.14
CA THR A 164 4.92 -11.13 1.43
C THR A 164 4.84 -12.12 2.59
N PHE A 165 4.09 -11.78 3.61
CA PHE A 165 3.90 -12.57 4.81
C PHE A 165 2.42 -12.87 5.03
N ASN A 166 2.09 -14.14 5.26
CA ASN A 166 0.77 -14.55 5.71
C ASN A 166 0.84 -14.92 7.20
N PHE A 167 0.76 -13.95 8.07
CA PHE A 167 0.87 -14.18 9.52
C PHE A 167 -0.34 -14.94 10.15
N ASN A 168 -1.30 -15.40 9.34
CA ASN A 168 -2.29 -16.38 9.81
C ASN A 168 -1.72 -17.79 9.92
N ASP A 169 -0.67 -18.09 9.15
CA ASP A 169 -0.01 -19.39 9.20
C ASP A 169 0.98 -19.44 10.37
N LYS A 170 1.28 -20.65 10.84
CA LYS A 170 2.24 -20.86 11.91
C LYS A 170 3.66 -20.94 11.37
N ASN A 171 4.64 -20.46 12.13
CA ASN A 171 6.08 -20.57 11.82
C ASN A 171 6.49 -19.88 10.52
N ILE A 172 5.86 -18.76 10.17
CA ILE A 172 6.29 -17.93 9.04
C ILE A 172 7.39 -16.99 9.49
N PRO A 173 8.50 -16.90 8.73
CA PRO A 173 9.52 -15.89 9.00
C PRO A 173 8.92 -14.48 8.91
N SER A 174 9.50 -13.56 9.63
CA SER A 174 9.13 -12.14 9.64
C SER A 174 10.21 -11.30 8.95
N LEU A 175 9.96 -10.02 8.80
CA LEU A 175 10.96 -9.11 8.26
C LEU A 175 12.24 -9.08 9.10
N ARG A 176 12.13 -9.32 10.42
CA ARG A 176 13.27 -9.36 11.35
C ARG A 176 14.18 -10.58 11.15
N ASP A 177 13.69 -11.64 10.52
CA ASP A 177 14.50 -12.81 10.17
C ASP A 177 15.38 -12.54 8.93
N PHE A 178 14.98 -11.58 8.07
CA PHE A 178 15.75 -11.15 6.90
C PHE A 178 16.70 -10.00 7.22
N TYR A 179 16.25 -9.01 7.98
CA TYR A 179 17.04 -7.85 8.37
C TYR A 179 17.23 -7.89 9.89
N GLN A 180 18.40 -8.34 10.34
CA GLN A 180 18.78 -8.34 11.76
C GLN A 180 19.14 -6.91 12.17
N GLU A 181 18.68 -6.46 13.34
CA GLU A 181 18.86 -5.08 13.82
C GLU A 181 20.34 -4.64 13.89
N GLU A 182 21.25 -5.59 14.16
CA GLU A 182 22.70 -5.35 14.24
C GLU A 182 23.35 -5.01 12.89
N VAL A 183 22.69 -5.31 11.77
CA VAL A 183 23.22 -5.07 10.39
C VAL A 183 22.74 -3.73 9.85
N ILE A 184 21.82 -3.06 10.50
CA ILE A 184 21.31 -1.76 10.09
C ILE A 184 22.29 -0.68 10.55
N SER A 185 23.42 -0.56 9.83
CA SER A 185 24.33 0.58 10.00
C SER A 185 23.63 1.86 9.55
N ASP A 186 24.02 3.00 10.13
CA ASP A 186 23.50 4.32 9.75
C ASP A 186 23.60 4.60 8.23
N GLU A 187 24.49 3.91 7.51
CA GLU A 187 24.63 3.97 6.06
C GLU A 187 23.44 3.36 5.29
N ILE A 188 22.76 2.33 5.84
CA ILE A 188 21.56 1.72 5.21
C ILE A 188 20.30 2.54 5.51
N LEU A 189 20.32 3.35 6.57
CA LEU A 189 19.17 4.15 7.01
C LEU A 189 18.90 5.37 6.13
N ASN A 190 19.81 5.75 5.24
CA ASN A 190 19.74 7.00 4.50
C ASN A 190 19.36 6.82 3.02
N CYS A 191 18.26 6.09 2.73
CA CYS A 191 17.68 6.02 1.37
C CYS A 191 17.40 7.41 0.76
N GLU A 192 17.18 8.45 1.57
CA GLU A 192 17.00 9.82 1.09
C GLU A 192 18.24 10.39 0.38
N TYR A 193 19.47 9.96 0.77
CA TYR A 193 20.71 10.47 0.18
C TYR A 193 21.21 9.67 -1.02
N GLU A 194 20.72 8.44 -1.22
CA GLU A 194 21.22 7.56 -2.27
C GLU A 194 20.55 7.74 -3.65
N GLY A 195 19.46 8.48 -3.70
CA GLY A 195 18.68 8.66 -4.92
C GLY A 195 17.82 7.43 -5.29
N ILE A 196 16.77 7.65 -6.08
CA ILE A 196 15.83 6.62 -6.51
C ILE A 196 15.42 6.91 -7.95
N LEU A 197 15.52 5.90 -8.81
CA LEU A 197 14.98 5.99 -10.16
C LEU A 197 13.46 5.83 -10.13
N GLY A 198 12.69 6.83 -10.58
CA GLY A 198 11.23 6.86 -10.51
C GLY A 198 10.53 5.62 -11.09
N PRO A 199 10.90 5.11 -12.28
CA PRO A 199 10.35 3.88 -12.84
C PRO A 199 10.49 2.65 -11.92
N VAL A 200 11.59 2.52 -11.17
CA VAL A 200 11.76 1.41 -10.20
C VAL A 200 10.71 1.50 -9.10
N ALA A 201 10.46 2.70 -8.58
CA ALA A 201 9.40 2.92 -7.60
C ALA A 201 8.02 2.53 -8.17
N GLY A 202 7.75 2.88 -9.42
CA GLY A 202 6.51 2.51 -10.12
C GLY A 202 6.32 1.00 -10.26
N ILE A 203 7.38 0.29 -10.70
CA ILE A 203 7.36 -1.17 -10.87
C ILE A 203 7.12 -1.85 -9.52
N ILE A 204 7.97 -1.58 -8.53
CA ILE A 204 7.87 -2.21 -7.20
C ILE A 204 6.51 -1.89 -6.55
N GLY A 205 6.07 -0.63 -6.58
CA GLY A 205 4.79 -0.26 -6.01
C GLY A 205 3.58 -0.89 -6.72
N THR A 206 3.69 -1.20 -8.01
CA THR A 206 2.64 -1.93 -8.75
C THR A 206 2.62 -3.42 -8.39
N MET A 207 3.75 -3.98 -7.99
CA MET A 207 3.87 -5.38 -7.59
C MET A 207 3.44 -5.62 -6.13
N LEU A 208 3.37 -4.57 -5.30
CA LEU A 208 2.80 -4.65 -3.95
C LEU A 208 1.29 -4.89 -3.98
#